data_37e2b81d34c638c78a14ba42e50feb72
#
_entry.id   37e2b81d34c638c78a14ba42e50feb72
#
_cell.length_a   1.000
_cell.length_b   1.000
_cell.length_c   1.000
_cell.angle_alpha   90.00
_cell.angle_beta   90.00
_cell.angle_gamma   90.00
#
_symmetry.space_group_name_H-M   'P 1'
#
loop_
_entity.id
_entity.type
_entity.pdbx_description
1 polymer ?
#
loop_
_entity_poly.entity_id
_entity_poly.type
_entity_poly.pdbx_seq_one_letter_code
_entity_poly.pdbx_strand_id
1 'polypeptide(L)'
;MDGKQSEITIREALASESAIILHHRRSMFRDMAEGTVEELDRMVEVAGPWLARAMADGSYHHWLAVDEADHVGGGGGVLLCPWPANPRDPCTQRAVILNVYTEIEFRKRGIARQIMLTILEWIKAQGLRGVNLHASAEGRGLYEKLGFEATNEMRLKF
;
A
#
# COMPACT_ATOMS: atom_id res chain seq x y z
N MET A 1 20.58 -26.34 11.12
CA MET A 1 20.49 -25.06 11.86
C MET A 1 19.18 -24.42 11.41
N ASP A 2 18.18 -24.55 12.22
CA ASP A 2 16.88 -23.90 11.99
C ASP A 2 17.10 -22.38 12.13
N GLY A 3 17.18 -21.69 11.00
CA GLY A 3 17.15 -20.25 10.99
C GLY A 3 15.78 -19.81 11.50
N LYS A 4 15.73 -19.47 12.78
CA LYS A 4 14.55 -18.83 13.38
C LYS A 4 14.22 -17.61 12.52
N GLN A 5 13.17 -17.71 11.72
CA GLN A 5 12.70 -16.54 10.97
C GLN A 5 12.38 -15.46 12.01
N SER A 6 13.01 -14.29 11.87
CA SER A 6 12.72 -13.15 12.74
C SER A 6 11.24 -12.85 12.72
N GLU A 7 10.68 -12.61 13.88
CA GLU A 7 9.28 -12.21 14.03
C GLU A 7 9.06 -10.87 13.31
N ILE A 8 7.94 -10.77 12.59
CA ILE A 8 7.58 -9.56 11.85
C ILE A 8 6.44 -8.86 12.59
N THR A 9 6.65 -7.59 12.90
CA THR A 9 5.63 -6.70 13.47
C THR A 9 5.12 -5.75 12.39
N ILE A 10 3.81 -5.56 12.31
CA ILE A 10 3.19 -4.55 11.44
C ILE A 10 2.84 -3.34 12.31
N ARG A 11 3.36 -2.18 11.97
CA ARG A 11 3.08 -0.91 12.66
C ARG A 11 2.81 0.22 11.68
N GLU A 12 2.09 1.22 12.11
CA GLU A 12 1.90 2.43 11.31
C GLU A 12 3.22 3.19 11.15
N ALA A 13 3.43 3.73 9.96
CA ALA A 13 4.60 4.53 9.63
C ALA A 13 4.50 5.93 10.23
N LEU A 14 5.63 6.45 10.70
CA LEU A 14 5.75 7.83 11.14
C LEU A 14 5.93 8.76 9.93
N ALA A 15 5.57 10.03 10.08
CA ALA A 15 5.77 11.05 9.04
C ALA A 15 7.25 11.18 8.62
N SER A 16 8.19 10.95 9.55
CA SER A 16 9.64 10.93 9.29
C SER A 16 10.10 9.76 8.42
N GLU A 17 9.26 8.76 8.20
CA GLU A 17 9.58 7.55 7.41
C GLU A 17 9.10 7.63 5.96
N SER A 18 8.71 8.81 5.50
CA SER A 18 8.26 9.03 4.11
C SER A 18 9.28 8.59 3.05
N ALA A 19 10.57 8.69 3.34
CA ALA A 19 11.63 8.26 2.43
C ALA A 19 11.56 6.75 2.13
N ILE A 20 11.23 5.92 3.12
CA ILE A 20 11.11 4.46 2.91
C ILE A 20 9.85 4.11 2.11
N ILE A 21 8.77 4.86 2.29
CA ILE A 21 7.54 4.70 1.50
C ILE A 21 7.82 5.02 0.02
N LEU A 22 8.55 6.09 -0.24
CA LEU A 22 8.96 6.47 -1.61
C LEU A 22 9.91 5.45 -2.23
N HIS A 23 10.84 4.91 -1.45
CA HIS A 23 11.70 3.81 -1.88
C HIS A 23 10.88 2.57 -2.29
N HIS A 24 9.92 2.16 -1.47
CA HIS A 24 9.02 1.05 -1.79
C HIS A 24 8.20 1.32 -3.07
N ARG A 25 7.68 2.54 -3.21
CA ARG A 25 6.94 2.92 -4.42
C ARG A 25 7.81 2.84 -5.67
N ARG A 26 9.02 3.38 -5.61
CA ARG A 26 9.99 3.31 -6.72
C ARG A 26 10.34 1.87 -7.07
N SER A 27 10.65 1.06 -6.06
CA SER A 27 10.99 -0.36 -6.21
C SER A 27 9.83 -1.17 -6.79
N MET A 28 8.60 -0.89 -6.37
CA MET A 28 7.39 -1.54 -6.88
C MET A 28 7.25 -1.32 -8.39
N PHE A 29 7.34 -0.09 -8.87
CA PHE A 29 7.23 0.21 -10.30
C PHE A 29 8.41 -0.35 -11.09
N ARG A 30 9.63 -0.27 -10.56
CA ARG A 30 10.81 -0.91 -11.17
C ARG A 30 10.59 -2.42 -11.35
N ASP A 31 10.11 -3.11 -10.33
CA ASP A 31 9.89 -4.56 -10.37
C ASP A 31 8.76 -4.96 -11.32
N MET A 32 7.79 -4.07 -11.56
CA MET A 32 6.76 -4.23 -12.58
C MET A 32 7.25 -3.89 -13.99
N ALA A 33 8.51 -3.49 -14.16
CA ALA A 33 9.08 -2.98 -15.40
C ALA A 33 8.30 -1.78 -15.99
N GLU A 34 7.76 -0.94 -15.12
CA GLU A 34 7.05 0.29 -15.48
C GLU A 34 7.95 1.51 -15.31
N GLY A 35 8.23 2.20 -16.40
CA GLY A 35 9.02 3.42 -16.44
C GLY A 35 10.54 3.22 -16.56
N THR A 36 11.21 4.24 -17.09
CA THR A 36 12.66 4.34 -17.10
C THR A 36 13.19 4.78 -15.74
N VAL A 37 14.52 4.75 -15.55
CA VAL A 37 15.15 5.23 -14.30
C VAL A 37 14.81 6.71 -14.07
N GLU A 38 14.87 7.53 -15.11
CA GLU A 38 14.58 8.97 -15.06
C GLU A 38 13.11 9.24 -14.72
N GLU A 39 12.19 8.45 -15.25
CA GLU A 39 10.75 8.54 -14.95
C GLU A 39 10.47 8.13 -13.50
N LEU A 40 11.12 7.09 -13.00
CA LEU A 40 11.01 6.65 -11.62
C LEU A 40 11.55 7.70 -10.64
N ASP A 41 12.69 8.31 -10.95
CA ASP A 41 13.28 9.37 -10.11
C ASP A 41 12.40 10.61 -10.09
N ARG A 42 11.88 11.02 -11.26
CA ARG A 42 10.93 12.13 -11.36
C ARG A 42 9.62 11.86 -10.60
N MET A 43 9.12 10.63 -10.67
CA MET A 43 7.95 10.22 -9.87
C MET A 43 8.19 10.43 -8.38
N VAL A 44 9.36 10.03 -7.86
CA VAL A 44 9.72 10.21 -6.44
C VAL A 44 9.78 11.68 -6.07
N GLU A 45 10.40 12.53 -6.91
CA GLU A 45 10.47 13.98 -6.69
C GLU A 45 9.07 14.61 -6.58
N VAL A 46 8.15 14.22 -7.45
CA VAL A 46 6.77 14.74 -7.45
C VAL A 46 5.95 14.15 -6.29
N ALA A 47 6.12 12.87 -6.00
CA ALA A 47 5.36 12.18 -4.97
C ALA A 47 5.77 12.60 -3.55
N GLY A 48 7.01 13.01 -3.31
CA GLY A 48 7.51 13.35 -1.98
C GLY A 48 6.69 14.43 -1.27
N PRO A 49 6.53 15.64 -1.84
CA PRO A 49 5.73 16.70 -1.24
C PRO A 49 4.25 16.33 -1.09
N TRP A 50 3.70 15.57 -2.05
CA TRP A 50 2.34 15.07 -1.96
C TRP A 50 2.17 14.13 -0.76
N LEU A 51 3.08 13.15 -0.63
CA LEU A 51 3.04 12.17 0.46
C LEU A 51 3.14 12.85 1.82
N ALA A 52 4.07 13.79 1.97
CA ALA A 52 4.24 14.54 3.22
C ALA A 52 2.96 15.26 3.64
N ARG A 53 2.27 15.92 2.69
CA ARG A 53 0.98 16.58 2.97
C ARG A 53 -0.11 15.57 3.32
N ALA A 54 -0.23 14.50 2.56
CA ALA A 54 -1.28 13.50 2.75
C ALA A 54 -1.12 12.73 4.07
N MET A 55 0.10 12.48 4.52
CA MET A 55 0.36 11.93 5.86
C MET A 55 0.04 12.94 6.96
N ALA A 56 0.36 14.22 6.77
CA ALA A 56 0.12 15.25 7.75
C ALA A 56 -1.37 15.59 7.94
N ASP A 57 -2.17 15.56 6.86
CA ASP A 57 -3.60 15.85 6.92
C ASP A 57 -4.48 14.61 7.19
N GLY A 58 -3.86 13.41 7.30
CA GLY A 58 -4.54 12.16 7.57
C GLY A 58 -5.31 11.57 6.38
N SER A 59 -5.09 12.08 5.16
CA SER A 59 -5.67 11.48 3.96
C SER A 59 -4.92 10.24 3.48
N TYR A 60 -3.68 10.03 3.94
CA TYR A 60 -2.89 8.85 3.65
C TYR A 60 -2.30 8.24 4.92
N HIS A 61 -2.52 6.94 5.11
CA HIS A 61 -1.95 6.13 6.17
C HIS A 61 -1.10 5.02 5.57
N HIS A 62 -0.01 4.65 6.23
CA HIS A 62 0.89 3.60 5.76
C HIS A 62 1.33 2.71 6.91
N TRP A 63 1.48 1.41 6.65
CA TRP A 63 2.02 0.44 7.60
C TRP A 63 3.30 -0.16 7.07
N LEU A 64 4.23 -0.39 7.97
CA LEU A 64 5.51 -1.02 7.71
C LEU A 64 5.57 -2.37 8.42
N ALA A 65 6.13 -3.34 7.74
CA ALA A 65 6.49 -4.64 8.31
C ALA A 65 7.95 -4.58 8.75
N VAL A 66 8.20 -4.74 10.04
CA VAL A 66 9.51 -4.53 10.66
C VAL A 66 9.94 -5.81 11.38
N ASP A 67 11.20 -6.21 11.24
CA ASP A 67 11.76 -7.34 11.97
C ASP A 67 12.31 -6.94 13.35
N GLU A 68 12.78 -7.93 14.13
CA GLU A 68 13.33 -7.71 15.48
C GLU A 68 14.58 -6.82 15.51
N ALA A 69 15.25 -6.61 14.36
CA ALA A 69 16.42 -5.76 14.22
C ALA A 69 16.09 -4.38 13.59
N ASP A 70 14.80 -4.00 13.55
CA ASP A 70 14.29 -2.77 12.95
C ASP A 70 14.49 -2.65 11.43
N HIS A 71 14.75 -3.77 10.72
CA HIS A 71 14.77 -3.75 9.27
C HIS A 71 13.33 -3.75 8.73
N VAL A 72 13.08 -2.84 7.80
CA VAL A 72 11.78 -2.76 7.13
C VAL A 72 11.75 -3.73 5.95
N GLY A 73 10.92 -4.75 6.06
CA GLY A 73 10.77 -5.80 5.04
C GLY A 73 9.66 -5.54 4.03
N GLY A 74 8.83 -4.53 4.24
CA GLY A 74 7.76 -4.19 3.33
C GLY A 74 6.81 -3.15 3.89
N GLY A 75 5.80 -2.79 3.11
CA GLY A 75 4.79 -1.84 3.55
C GLY A 75 3.57 -1.83 2.63
N GLY A 76 2.59 -1.04 3.02
CA GLY A 76 1.39 -0.77 2.24
C GLY A 76 0.60 0.36 2.86
N GLY A 77 -0.14 1.08 2.05
CA GLY A 77 -0.89 2.23 2.54
C GLY A 77 -2.29 2.33 1.97
N VAL A 78 -3.06 3.22 2.56
CA VAL A 78 -4.41 3.55 2.14
C VAL A 78 -4.56 5.07 1.98
N LEU A 79 -5.10 5.47 0.85
CA LEU A 79 -5.51 6.83 0.56
C LEU A 79 -7.02 6.95 0.77
N LEU A 80 -7.44 7.92 1.57
CA LEU A 80 -8.83 8.29 1.74
C LEU A 80 -9.16 9.43 0.77
N CYS A 81 -9.97 9.12 -0.24
CA CYS A 81 -10.39 10.10 -1.25
C CYS A 81 -11.79 10.62 -0.92
N PRO A 82 -12.04 11.93 -1.02
CA PRO A 82 -13.41 12.44 -1.05
C PRO A 82 -14.19 11.75 -2.18
N TRP A 83 -15.38 11.26 -1.87
CA TRP A 83 -16.23 10.54 -2.83
C TRP A 83 -17.71 10.85 -2.56
N PRO A 84 -18.52 11.08 -3.57
CA PRO A 84 -19.94 11.32 -3.35
C PRO A 84 -20.62 10.04 -2.85
N ALA A 85 -21.49 10.20 -1.86
CA ALA A 85 -22.33 9.11 -1.39
C ALA A 85 -23.24 8.59 -2.52
N ASN A 86 -23.56 7.30 -2.46
CA ASN A 86 -24.49 6.66 -3.38
C ASN A 86 -25.46 5.75 -2.62
N PRO A 87 -26.54 5.23 -3.26
CA PRO A 87 -27.54 4.45 -2.54
C PRO A 87 -27.04 3.18 -1.83
N ARG A 88 -25.92 2.63 -2.27
CA ARG A 88 -25.31 1.42 -1.68
C ARG A 88 -24.26 1.75 -0.63
N ASP A 89 -23.68 2.94 -0.72
CA ASP A 89 -22.64 3.40 0.20
C ASP A 89 -22.86 4.88 0.54
N PRO A 90 -23.35 5.17 1.76
CA PRO A 90 -23.57 6.54 2.22
C PRO A 90 -22.30 7.25 2.67
N CYS A 91 -21.14 6.59 2.60
CA CYS A 91 -19.88 7.22 2.98
C CYS A 91 -19.48 8.30 1.97
N THR A 92 -18.87 9.37 2.49
CA THR A 92 -18.37 10.50 1.68
C THR A 92 -16.87 10.40 1.41
N GLN A 93 -16.27 9.26 1.74
CA GLN A 93 -14.89 8.92 1.46
C GLN A 93 -14.81 7.52 0.82
N ARG A 94 -13.79 7.34 0.00
CA ARG A 94 -13.43 6.06 -0.60
C ARG A 94 -12.00 5.72 -0.21
N ALA A 95 -11.79 4.51 0.26
CA ALA A 95 -10.45 3.99 0.54
C ALA A 95 -9.84 3.38 -0.73
N VAL A 96 -8.58 3.70 -1.00
CA VAL A 96 -7.79 3.12 -2.09
C VAL A 96 -6.46 2.63 -1.54
N ILE A 97 -6.18 1.33 -1.66
CA ILE A 97 -4.90 0.76 -1.23
C ILE A 97 -3.84 1.03 -2.28
N LEU A 98 -2.70 1.52 -1.84
CA LEU A 98 -1.54 1.88 -2.64
C LEU A 98 -0.25 1.35 -2.02
N ASN A 99 0.80 1.26 -2.84
CA ASN A 99 2.17 1.04 -2.37
C ASN A 99 2.39 -0.26 -1.58
N VAL A 100 1.65 -1.31 -1.90
CA VAL A 100 1.90 -2.63 -1.29
C VAL A 100 3.16 -3.22 -1.92
N TYR A 101 4.20 -3.34 -1.11
CA TYR A 101 5.51 -3.82 -1.54
C TYR A 101 6.16 -4.67 -0.45
N THR A 102 6.91 -5.68 -0.86
CA THR A 102 7.76 -6.49 0.02
C THR A 102 9.16 -6.56 -0.58
N GLU A 103 10.16 -6.22 0.24
CA GLU A 103 11.56 -6.31 -0.14
C GLU A 103 11.92 -7.74 -0.55
N ILE A 104 12.86 -7.88 -1.49
CA ILE A 104 13.16 -9.17 -2.13
C ILE A 104 13.53 -10.24 -1.09
N GLU A 105 14.36 -9.89 -0.13
CA GLU A 105 14.84 -10.79 0.93
C GLU A 105 13.74 -11.23 1.91
N PHE A 106 12.63 -10.48 1.92
CA PHE A 106 11.49 -10.73 2.82
C PHE A 106 10.30 -11.40 2.12
N ARG A 107 10.39 -11.67 0.82
CA ARG A 107 9.30 -12.30 0.04
C ARG A 107 9.05 -13.74 0.49
N LYS A 108 7.87 -14.26 0.13
CA LYS A 108 7.40 -15.63 0.46
C LYS A 108 7.28 -15.93 1.96
N ARG A 109 7.23 -14.89 2.80
CA ARG A 109 7.05 -15.00 4.26
C ARG A 109 5.66 -14.55 4.73
N GLY A 110 4.73 -14.33 3.81
CA GLY A 110 3.36 -13.90 4.13
C GLY A 110 3.22 -12.43 4.56
N ILE A 111 4.26 -11.61 4.39
CA ILE A 111 4.30 -10.22 4.86
C ILE A 111 3.23 -9.37 4.17
N ALA A 112 3.11 -9.45 2.85
CA ALA A 112 2.08 -8.71 2.12
C ALA A 112 0.67 -9.04 2.62
N ARG A 113 0.39 -10.31 2.95
CA ARG A 113 -0.88 -10.71 3.53
C ARG A 113 -1.11 -10.09 4.91
N GLN A 114 -0.10 -10.07 5.77
CA GLN A 114 -0.21 -9.45 7.11
C GLN A 114 -0.47 -7.95 7.01
N ILE A 115 0.26 -7.24 6.14
CA ILE A 115 0.05 -5.82 5.86
C ILE A 115 -1.40 -5.58 5.39
N MET A 116 -1.87 -6.35 4.42
CA MET A 116 -3.22 -6.22 3.88
C MET A 116 -4.29 -6.44 4.94
N LEU A 117 -4.15 -7.46 5.79
CA LEU A 117 -5.10 -7.72 6.87
C LEU A 117 -5.16 -6.55 7.86
N THR A 118 -4.00 -6.02 8.25
CA THR A 118 -3.93 -4.85 9.13
C THR A 118 -4.63 -3.63 8.52
N ILE A 119 -4.38 -3.35 7.24
CA ILE A 119 -5.03 -2.24 6.52
C ILE A 119 -6.55 -2.45 6.46
N LEU A 120 -7.01 -3.65 6.12
CA LEU A 120 -8.44 -3.95 6.00
C LEU A 120 -9.18 -3.83 7.35
N GLU A 121 -8.56 -4.25 8.43
CA GLU A 121 -9.11 -4.05 9.78
C GLU A 121 -9.20 -2.58 10.15
N TRP A 122 -8.16 -1.80 9.84
CA TRP A 122 -8.16 -0.36 10.07
C TRP A 122 -9.28 0.34 9.26
N ILE A 123 -9.43 0.01 7.96
CA ILE A 123 -10.48 0.57 7.09
C ILE A 123 -11.87 0.29 7.68
N LYS A 124 -12.11 -0.93 8.13
CA LYS A 124 -13.38 -1.31 8.80
C LYS A 124 -13.62 -0.49 10.07
N ALA A 125 -12.58 -0.31 10.87
CA ALA A 125 -12.66 0.48 12.09
C ALA A 125 -12.96 1.97 11.84
N GLN A 126 -12.63 2.50 10.65
CA GLN A 126 -13.03 3.84 10.22
C GLN A 126 -14.51 3.92 9.78
N GLY A 127 -15.25 2.83 9.78
CA GLY A 127 -16.64 2.79 9.33
C GLY A 127 -16.81 2.80 7.81
N LEU A 128 -15.76 2.63 7.05
CA LEU A 128 -15.82 2.55 5.58
C LEU A 128 -16.33 1.18 5.14
N ARG A 129 -17.13 1.15 4.09
CA ARG A 129 -17.82 -0.06 3.62
C ARG A 129 -17.09 -0.82 2.53
N GLY A 130 -16.08 -0.21 1.92
CA GLY A 130 -15.36 -0.82 0.83
C GLY A 130 -14.00 -0.19 0.60
N VAL A 131 -13.19 -0.87 -0.19
CA VAL A 131 -11.86 -0.43 -0.57
C VAL A 131 -11.54 -0.90 -1.98
N ASN A 132 -10.84 -0.08 -2.73
CA ASN A 132 -10.38 -0.39 -4.07
C ASN A 132 -8.85 -0.48 -4.10
N LEU A 133 -8.34 -1.21 -5.05
CA LEU A 133 -6.91 -1.23 -5.40
C LEU A 133 -6.73 -1.53 -6.89
N HIS A 134 -5.55 -1.23 -7.42
CA HIS A 134 -5.11 -1.69 -8.73
C HIS A 134 -4.16 -2.86 -8.55
N ALA A 135 -4.57 -4.06 -8.94
CA ALA A 135 -3.78 -5.27 -8.79
C ALA A 135 -2.72 -5.38 -9.90
N SER A 136 -1.47 -5.57 -9.51
CA SER A 136 -0.46 -6.10 -10.43
C SER A 136 -0.75 -7.58 -10.75
N ALA A 137 -0.19 -8.07 -11.84
CA ALA A 137 -0.32 -9.50 -12.18
C ALA A 137 0.18 -10.41 -11.05
N GLU A 138 1.27 -10.03 -10.39
CA GLU A 138 1.87 -10.77 -9.27
C GLU A 138 1.02 -10.73 -8.01
N GLY A 139 0.42 -9.56 -7.69
CA GLY A 139 -0.38 -9.37 -6.47
C GLY A 139 -1.80 -9.90 -6.55
N ARG A 140 -2.33 -10.08 -7.76
CA ARG A 140 -3.75 -10.43 -7.98
C ARG A 140 -4.21 -11.65 -7.19
N GLY A 141 -3.43 -12.72 -7.18
CA GLY A 141 -3.78 -13.94 -6.46
C GLY A 141 -3.91 -13.77 -4.95
N LEU A 142 -3.12 -12.87 -4.34
CA LEU A 142 -3.26 -12.51 -2.94
C LEU A 142 -4.57 -11.78 -2.69
N TYR A 143 -4.88 -10.79 -3.52
CA TYR A 143 -6.08 -9.97 -3.36
C TYR A 143 -7.36 -10.77 -3.53
N GLU A 144 -7.41 -11.67 -4.51
CA GLU A 144 -8.54 -12.59 -4.71
C GLU A 144 -8.77 -13.50 -3.49
N LYS A 145 -7.69 -14.01 -2.88
CA LYS A 145 -7.77 -14.80 -1.63
C LYS A 145 -8.25 -13.99 -0.43
N LEU A 146 -8.09 -12.66 -0.47
CA LEU A 146 -8.60 -11.74 0.55
C LEU A 146 -10.04 -11.28 0.28
N GLY A 147 -10.66 -11.73 -0.80
CA GLY A 147 -12.04 -11.42 -1.15
C GLY A 147 -12.20 -10.23 -2.09
N PHE A 148 -11.11 -9.73 -2.69
CA PHE A 148 -11.24 -8.69 -3.73
C PHE A 148 -11.78 -9.28 -5.02
N GLU A 149 -12.68 -8.54 -5.64
CA GLU A 149 -13.30 -8.89 -6.91
C GLU A 149 -12.98 -7.85 -7.98
N ALA A 150 -12.93 -8.28 -9.23
CA ALA A 150 -12.80 -7.35 -10.35
C ALA A 150 -14.04 -6.46 -10.47
N THR A 151 -13.82 -5.20 -10.77
CA THR A 151 -14.89 -4.21 -10.96
C THR A 151 -15.08 -3.88 -12.44
N ASN A 152 -16.08 -3.04 -12.73
CA ASN A 152 -16.36 -2.51 -14.06
C ASN A 152 -15.65 -1.17 -14.34
N GLU A 153 -14.63 -0.81 -13.56
CA GLU A 153 -13.88 0.43 -13.79
C GLU A 153 -13.20 0.39 -15.16
N MET A 154 -13.35 1.47 -15.91
CA MET A 154 -12.75 1.65 -17.23
C MET A 154 -11.72 2.77 -17.19
N ARG A 155 -10.65 2.64 -17.97
CA ARG A 155 -9.57 3.64 -18.05
C ARG A 155 -9.35 4.07 -19.49
N LEU A 156 -9.24 5.37 -19.70
CA LEU A 156 -8.76 5.97 -20.95
C LEU A 156 -7.43 6.67 -20.69
N LYS A 157 -6.45 6.46 -21.55
CA LYS A 157 -5.17 7.17 -21.56
C LYS A 157 -5.15 8.14 -22.76
N PHE A 158 -4.59 9.33 -22.57
CA PHE A 158 -4.41 10.34 -23.58
C PHE A 158 -2.94 10.42 -23.99
#